data_bbad061b5078c7f1ae5bada402494a3b
#
_entry.id   bbad061b5078c7f1ae5bada402494a3b
#
_cell.length_a   1.000
_cell.length_b   1.000
_cell.length_c   1.000
_cell.angle_alpha   90.00
_cell.angle_beta   90.00
_cell.angle_gamma   90.00
#
_symmetry.space_group_name_H-M   'P 1'
#
loop_
_entity.id
_entity.type
_entity.pdbx_description
1 polymer ?
#
loop_
_entity_poly.entity_id
_entity_poly.type
_entity_poly.pdbx_seq_one_letter_code
_entity_poly.pdbx_strand_id
1 'polypeptide(L)'
;MQQQGMQQQQQQQQMGPGPGSSAAQGTLAAFYAGQRYVVNKDRFIIGRGKQSSDLTIKDPNVSRQHAMVEYLNGQYYIVDMGSTNGVEYNGQRIARKQIAEGDIFRICDHDLRFTYR
;
A
#
# COMPACT_ATOMS: atom_id res chain seq x y z
N MET A 1 -12.11 -0.09 -35.88
CA MET A 1 -11.84 -0.39 -35.21
C MET A 1 -11.74 -0.53 -34.68
N GLN A 2 -11.72 -0.39 -34.50
CA GLN A 2 -11.44 -0.76 -33.70
C GLN A 2 -11.15 -0.74 -32.90
N GLN A 3 -11.09 -0.57 -33.18
CA GLN A 3 -10.64 -0.83 -32.29
C GLN A 3 -10.34 -0.61 -31.56
N GLN A 4 -10.33 -0.44 -32.04
CA GLN A 4 -9.86 -0.51 -31.19
C GLN A 4 -9.55 -0.44 -30.42
N GLY A 5 -9.71 -0.26 -31.08
CA GLY A 5 -9.17 -0.47 -30.12
C GLY A 5 -8.84 -0.31 -29.43
N MET A 6 -8.78 -0.51 -29.68
CA MET A 6 -8.37 -0.70 -28.87
C MET A 6 -8.01 -0.62 -28.13
N GLN A 7 -8.07 -0.49 -28.47
CA GLN A 7 -7.61 -0.74 -27.62
C GLN A 7 -7.19 -0.66 -26.71
N GLN A 8 -7.34 -0.56 -27.15
CA GLN A 8 -6.86 -0.80 -26.17
C GLN A 8 -6.49 -0.75 -25.21
N GLN A 9 -6.69 -0.62 -25.60
CA GLN A 9 -6.26 -0.94 -24.62
C GLN A 9 -5.96 -0.86 -23.76
N GLN A 10 -6.24 -0.70 -24.31
CA GLN A 10 -5.92 -1.00 -23.39
C GLN A 10 -5.70 -1.00 -22.57
N GLN A 11 -5.92 -0.92 -23.07
CA GLN A 11 -5.63 -1.30 -22.19
C GLN A 11 -5.55 -1.45 -21.43
N GLN A 12 -5.77 -1.45 -21.85
CA GLN A 12 -5.60 -1.94 -21.04
C GLN A 12 -5.54 -2.27 -20.31
N GLN A 13 -5.71 -2.35 -20.66
CA GLN A 13 -5.57 -2.94 -19.86
C GLN A 13 -5.50 -3.40 -19.16
N GLN A 14 -5.67 -3.51 -19.43
CA GLN A 14 -5.50 -4.19 -18.63
C GLN A 14 -5.45 -4.79 -17.93
N MET A 15 -5.66 -4.88 -18.16
CA MET A 15 -5.55 -5.62 -17.34
C MET A 15 -5.29 -6.24 -16.71
N GLY A 16 -5.60 -6.14 -16.90
CA GLY A 16 -5.22 -6.93 -16.06
C GLY A 16 -5.26 -7.44 -15.58
N PRO A 17 -5.53 -7.53 -15.73
CA PRO A 17 -5.40 -8.18 -14.91
C PRO A 17 -5.53 -8.57 -14.36
N GLY A 18 -5.75 -8.38 -14.69
CA GLY A 18 -5.69 -8.88 -13.87
C GLY A 18 -5.94 -9.03 -13.41
N PRO A 19 -6.17 -9.06 -13.66
CA PRO A 19 -6.09 -9.05 -13.06
C PRO A 19 -6.13 -8.79 -12.77
N GLY A 20 -6.24 -8.52 -13.02
CA GLY A 20 -6.07 -8.34 -12.54
C GLY A 20 -6.03 -7.80 -12.61
N SER A 21 -6.16 -7.70 -12.90
CA SER A 21 -5.84 -7.33 -12.79
C SER A 21 -5.75 -6.72 -13.09
N SER A 22 -5.95 -6.35 -13.33
CA SER A 22 -5.64 -5.89 -13.36
C SER A 22 -5.43 -5.51 -13.68
N ALA A 23 -5.84 -4.76 -13.70
CA ALA A 23 -5.39 -4.55 -13.91
C ALA A 23 -4.74 -4.56 -13.73
N ALA A 24 -5.03 -4.59 -13.73
CA ALA A 24 -4.02 -4.56 -13.68
C ALA A 24 -2.91 -4.31 -13.00
N GLN A 25 -3.00 -4.10 -12.03
CA GLN A 25 -1.87 -3.83 -11.20
C GLN A 25 -1.24 -5.12 -10.73
N GLY A 26 0.07 -5.07 -10.52
CA GLY A 26 0.77 -6.19 -9.93
C GLY A 26 0.49 -6.32 -8.45
N THR A 27 1.13 -7.28 -7.82
CA THR A 27 1.03 -7.48 -6.38
C THR A 27 1.75 -6.35 -5.66
N LEU A 28 1.07 -5.71 -4.73
CA LEU A 28 1.67 -4.65 -3.94
C LEU A 28 2.62 -5.23 -2.90
N ALA A 29 3.76 -4.61 -2.74
CA ALA A 29 4.71 -4.96 -1.69
C ALA A 29 5.22 -3.71 -1.00
N ALA A 30 5.56 -3.85 0.27
CA ALA A 30 6.18 -2.80 1.06
C ALA A 30 7.61 -3.20 1.37
N PHE A 31 8.53 -2.27 1.19
CA PHE A 31 9.93 -2.45 1.60
C PHE A 31 10.17 -1.70 2.89
N TYR A 32 10.63 -2.43 3.89
CA TYR A 32 10.95 -1.86 5.19
C TYR A 32 12.15 -2.59 5.78
N ALA A 33 13.12 -1.82 6.25
CA ALA A 33 14.32 -2.36 6.92
C ALA A 33 15.01 -3.43 6.07
N GLY A 34 15.07 -3.21 4.76
CA GLY A 34 15.75 -4.12 3.83
C GLY A 34 14.96 -5.37 3.48
N GLN A 35 13.72 -5.48 3.91
CA GLN A 35 12.89 -6.66 3.63
C GLN A 35 11.67 -6.29 2.82
N ARG A 36 11.21 -7.23 2.01
CA ARG A 36 10.03 -7.09 1.17
C ARG A 36 8.85 -7.80 1.83
N TYR A 37 7.77 -7.06 2.06
CA TYR A 37 6.54 -7.60 2.64
C TYR A 37 5.44 -7.53 1.60
N VAL A 38 4.95 -8.69 1.18
CA VAL A 38 3.89 -8.75 0.17
C VAL A 38 2.55 -8.45 0.85
N VAL A 39 1.81 -7.51 0.27
CA VAL A 39 0.46 -7.19 0.74
C VAL A 39 -0.48 -8.18 0.07
N ASN A 40 -0.85 -9.22 0.80
CA ASN A 40 -1.59 -10.36 0.25
C ASN A 40 -2.97 -10.52 0.87
N LYS A 41 -3.53 -9.46 1.43
CA LYS A 41 -4.86 -9.47 2.01
C LYS A 41 -5.50 -8.10 1.84
N ASP A 42 -6.82 -8.04 1.99
CA ASP A 42 -7.58 -6.81 1.80
C ASP A 42 -7.30 -5.77 2.88
N ARG A 43 -6.87 -6.22 4.05
CA ARG A 43 -6.50 -5.35 5.16
C ARG A 43 -5.18 -5.84 5.74
N PHE A 44 -4.14 -5.11 5.43
CA PHE A 44 -2.79 -5.43 5.83
C PHE A 44 -2.36 -4.42 6.89
N ILE A 45 -2.13 -4.88 8.10
CA ILE A 45 -1.90 -4.01 9.26
C ILE A 45 -0.42 -3.75 9.47
N ILE A 46 -0.08 -2.50 9.71
CA ILE A 46 1.28 -2.06 10.00
C ILE A 46 1.28 -1.48 11.41
N GLY A 47 2.14 -1.97 12.28
CA GLY A 47 2.19 -1.46 13.64
C GLY A 47 3.20 -2.16 14.51
N ARG A 48 3.18 -1.79 15.80
CA ARG A 48 4.12 -2.32 16.77
C ARG A 48 3.71 -3.70 17.28
N GLY A 49 2.43 -4.01 17.23
CA GLY A 49 1.92 -5.24 17.82
C GLY A 49 2.24 -6.45 16.96
N LYS A 50 3.14 -7.29 17.45
CA LYS A 50 3.56 -8.47 16.69
C LYS A 50 2.39 -9.39 16.37
N GLN A 51 1.46 -9.54 17.31
CA GLN A 51 0.30 -10.41 17.14
C GLN A 51 -0.81 -9.76 16.31
N SER A 52 -0.82 -8.43 16.24
CA SER A 52 -1.91 -7.68 15.63
C SER A 52 -1.49 -6.94 14.36
N SER A 53 -0.28 -7.18 13.86
CA SER A 53 0.19 -6.53 12.65
C SER A 53 0.77 -7.56 11.68
N ASP A 54 0.68 -7.24 10.38
CA ASP A 54 1.25 -8.06 9.32
C ASP A 54 2.68 -7.61 9.02
N LEU A 55 2.96 -6.33 9.20
CA LEU A 55 4.30 -5.77 9.14
C LEU A 55 4.56 -5.11 10.49
N THR A 56 5.52 -5.63 11.23
CA THR A 56 5.77 -5.19 12.59
C THR A 56 6.94 -4.22 12.63
N ILE A 57 6.72 -3.05 13.22
CA ILE A 57 7.75 -2.05 13.47
C ILE A 57 8.00 -2.01 14.97
N LYS A 58 9.15 -2.49 15.39
CA LYS A 58 9.49 -2.59 16.82
C LYS A 58 9.98 -1.25 17.35
N ASP A 59 9.05 -0.37 17.65
CA ASP A 59 9.34 0.97 18.13
C ASP A 59 8.21 1.37 19.08
N PRO A 60 8.52 1.72 20.34
CA PRO A 60 7.47 2.08 21.30
C PRO A 60 6.66 3.31 20.88
N ASN A 61 7.16 4.13 19.94
CA ASN A 61 6.44 5.29 19.44
C ASN A 61 5.45 4.95 18.34
N VAL A 62 5.50 3.73 17.85
CA VAL A 62 4.56 3.24 16.84
C VAL A 62 3.37 2.62 17.56
N SER A 63 2.16 2.95 17.14
CA SER A 63 0.95 2.36 17.72
C SER A 63 0.84 0.88 17.36
N ARG A 64 0.17 0.10 18.20
CA ARG A 64 0.02 -1.34 17.97
C ARG A 64 -0.55 -1.63 16.59
N GLN A 65 -1.62 -0.95 16.23
CA GLN A 65 -2.18 -0.96 14.89
C GLN A 65 -2.12 0.48 14.41
N HIS A 66 -1.04 0.83 13.70
CA HIS A 66 -0.72 2.20 13.36
C HIS A 66 -1.37 2.62 12.05
N ALA A 67 -1.24 1.77 11.05
CA ALA A 67 -1.75 2.05 9.71
C ALA A 67 -2.24 0.75 9.09
N MET A 68 -3.04 0.90 8.05
CA MET A 68 -3.59 -0.24 7.32
C MET A 68 -3.42 0.02 5.84
N VAL A 69 -2.99 -1.00 5.11
CA VAL A 69 -3.10 -0.98 3.65
C VAL A 69 -4.40 -1.68 3.31
N GLU A 70 -5.28 -0.96 2.64
CA GLU A 70 -6.62 -1.43 2.32
C GLU A 70 -6.78 -1.58 0.82
N TYR A 71 -7.30 -2.71 0.38
CA TYR A 71 -7.66 -2.93 -1.02
C TYR A 71 -9.16 -2.69 -1.17
N LEU A 72 -9.51 -1.73 -2.02
CA LEU A 72 -10.91 -1.34 -2.19
C LEU A 72 -11.13 -0.94 -3.64
N ASN A 73 -12.11 -1.58 -4.29
CA ASN A 73 -12.50 -1.26 -5.67
C ASN A 73 -11.32 -1.27 -6.65
N GLY A 74 -10.44 -2.25 -6.49
CA GLY A 74 -9.30 -2.41 -7.38
C GLY A 74 -8.11 -1.52 -7.09
N GLN A 75 -8.14 -0.78 -5.98
CA GLN A 75 -7.09 0.17 -5.62
C GLN A 75 -6.59 -0.11 -4.21
N TYR A 76 -5.31 0.21 -3.98
CA TYR A 76 -4.73 0.10 -2.65
C TYR A 76 -4.59 1.48 -2.03
N TYR A 77 -4.92 1.57 -0.74
CA TYR A 77 -4.84 2.81 0.03
C TYR A 77 -4.10 2.54 1.33
N ILE A 78 -3.34 3.53 1.81
CA ILE A 78 -2.83 3.49 3.17
C ILE A 78 -3.72 4.39 4.02
N VAL A 79 -4.09 3.88 5.20
CA VAL A 79 -5.05 4.53 6.10
C VAL A 79 -4.44 4.59 7.49
N ASP A 80 -4.43 5.77 8.09
CA ASP A 80 -4.02 5.92 9.48
C ASP A 80 -5.14 5.36 10.38
N MET A 81 -4.78 4.49 11.31
CA MET A 81 -5.76 3.83 12.19
C MET A 81 -5.93 4.56 13.52
N GLY A 82 -5.89 5.90 13.49
CA GLY A 82 -6.01 6.68 14.71
C GLY A 82 -4.73 6.65 15.55
N SER A 83 -3.59 6.55 14.89
CA SER A 83 -2.32 6.46 15.58
C SER A 83 -1.97 7.74 16.31
N THR A 84 -1.12 7.61 17.33
CA THR A 84 -0.68 8.79 18.09
C THR A 84 0.18 9.72 17.24
N ASN A 85 1.12 9.16 16.48
CA ASN A 85 2.11 9.97 15.76
C ASN A 85 1.83 10.12 14.26
N GLY A 86 0.83 9.42 13.74
CA GLY A 86 0.38 9.61 12.38
C GLY A 86 1.21 8.91 11.32
N VAL A 87 0.76 9.08 10.08
CA VAL A 87 1.45 8.62 8.87
C VAL A 87 1.74 9.87 8.04
N GLU A 88 2.96 9.98 7.53
CA GLU A 88 3.36 11.14 6.73
C GLU A 88 3.68 10.73 5.30
N TYR A 89 3.36 11.62 4.39
CA TYR A 89 3.71 11.50 2.98
C TYR A 89 4.27 12.86 2.54
N ASN A 90 5.52 12.86 2.06
CA ASN A 90 6.20 14.09 1.65
C ASN A 90 6.18 15.16 2.74
N GLY A 91 6.37 14.73 4.00
CA GLY A 91 6.45 15.65 5.14
C GLY A 91 5.11 16.11 5.66
N GLN A 92 4.00 15.61 5.11
CA GLN A 92 2.66 16.01 5.56
C GLN A 92 1.93 14.81 6.14
N ARG A 93 1.24 15.03 7.26
CA ARG A 93 0.43 13.99 7.87
C ARG A 93 -0.81 13.76 7.04
N ILE A 94 -1.09 12.49 6.75
CA ILE A 94 -2.24 12.09 5.96
C ILE A 94 -3.15 11.17 6.77
N ALA A 95 -4.44 11.20 6.46
CA ALA A 95 -5.39 10.25 7.04
C ALA A 95 -5.57 9.05 6.12
N ARG A 96 -5.54 9.27 4.81
CA ARG A 96 -5.74 8.23 3.80
C ARG A 96 -5.17 8.69 2.48
N LYS A 97 -4.50 7.78 1.76
CA LYS A 97 -3.95 8.12 0.44
C LYS A 97 -3.91 6.86 -0.42
N GLN A 98 -4.28 7.00 -1.68
CA GLN A 98 -4.07 5.94 -2.65
C GLN A 98 -2.57 5.73 -2.87
N ILE A 99 -2.13 4.48 -2.88
CA ILE A 99 -0.72 4.15 -3.01
C ILE A 99 -0.34 4.08 -4.48
N ALA A 100 0.62 4.91 -4.88
CA ALA A 100 1.17 4.92 -6.22
C ALA A 100 2.54 4.23 -6.22
N GLU A 101 3.00 3.84 -7.40
CA GLU A 101 4.29 3.18 -7.55
C GLU A 101 5.41 4.05 -6.97
N GLY A 102 6.20 3.46 -6.07
CA GLY A 102 7.34 4.14 -5.48
C GLY A 102 7.02 5.08 -4.33
N ASP A 103 5.76 5.15 -3.90
CA ASP A 103 5.40 6.01 -2.77
C ASP A 103 6.14 5.57 -1.51
N ILE A 104 6.60 6.56 -0.76
CA ILE A 104 7.25 6.34 0.54
C ILE A 104 6.41 7.02 1.60
N PHE A 105 5.98 6.24 2.58
CA PHE A 105 5.24 6.75 3.73
C PHE A 105 6.11 6.63 4.97
N ARG A 106 6.01 7.60 5.85
CA ARG A 106 6.83 7.64 7.06
C ARG A 106 5.96 7.46 8.29
N ILE A 107 6.36 6.51 9.13
CA ILE A 107 5.74 6.26 10.43
C ILE A 107 6.84 6.47 11.47
N CYS A 108 6.73 7.54 12.26
CA CYS A 108 7.80 7.97 13.16
C CYS A 108 9.08 8.18 12.34
N ASP A 109 10.14 7.43 12.62
CA ASP A 109 11.40 7.55 11.86
C ASP A 109 11.57 6.44 10.84
N HIS A 110 10.48 5.73 10.52
CA HIS A 110 10.55 4.55 9.66
C HIS A 110 9.94 4.83 8.31
N ASP A 111 10.70 4.58 7.25
CA ASP A 111 10.22 4.74 5.88
C ASP A 111 9.76 3.41 5.32
N LEU A 112 8.58 3.41 4.72
CA LEU A 112 8.02 2.26 4.03
C LEU A 112 7.80 2.64 2.57
N ARG A 113 8.48 1.94 1.66
CA ARG A 113 8.36 2.21 0.24
C ARG A 113 7.49 1.13 -0.40
N PHE A 114 6.53 1.55 -1.19
CA PHE A 114 5.59 0.63 -1.81
C PHE A 114 5.87 0.49 -3.31
N THR A 115 5.66 -0.72 -3.82
CA THR A 115 5.85 -1.00 -5.23
C THR A 115 4.85 -2.06 -5.68
N TYR A 116 4.41 -1.91 -6.93
CA TYR A 116 3.56 -2.89 -7.59
C TYR A 116 4.37 -3.86 -8.47
N ARG A 117 5.68 -3.79 -8.41
CA ARG A 117 6.57 -4.58 -9.26
C ARG A 117 7.10 -5.83 -8.62
#